data_16287ad252db1cb6786c69b128800375
#
_entry.id   16287ad252db1cb6786c69b128800375
#
_cell.length_a   1.000
_cell.length_b   1.000
_cell.length_c   1.000
_cell.angle_alpha   90.00
_cell.angle_beta   90.00
_cell.angle_gamma   90.00
#
_symmetry.space_group_name_H-M   'P 1'
#
loop_
_entity.id
_entity.type
_entity.pdbx_description
1 polymer ?
#
loop_
_entity_poly.entity_id
_entity_poly.type
_entity_poly.pdbx_seq_one_letter_code
_entity_poly.pdbx_strand_id
1 'polypeptide(L)'
;MEDINKKEAARKKSLGELGELFAIKALVDRGYDRIRNLNDKSLNEPFADLECEKDGTKIIISVKARNKFEKKGTLNSRYNLGNNAYGKAYASEKKHNAVAHWMAIQFGKTTFSIYFGSLSELLGKKAIPVDLCEKKLIGEIWEHDKRHYFDFDFYSNK
;
A
#
# COMPACT_ATOMS: atom_id res chain seq x y z
N MET A 1 -8.89 -29.24 8.20
CA MET A 1 -9.44 -28.16 7.39
C MET A 1 -9.50 -26.84 8.14
N GLU A 2 -10.02 -26.78 9.35
CA GLU A 2 -10.03 -25.54 10.16
C GLU A 2 -8.65 -24.97 10.42
N ASP A 3 -7.65 -25.79 10.71
CA ASP A 3 -6.29 -25.33 10.99
C ASP A 3 -5.60 -24.69 9.79
N ILE A 4 -5.88 -25.20 8.59
CA ILE A 4 -5.31 -24.63 7.35
C ILE A 4 -5.90 -23.24 7.09
N ASN A 5 -7.21 -23.08 7.28
CA ASN A 5 -7.89 -21.80 7.09
C ASN A 5 -7.42 -20.75 8.12
N LYS A 6 -7.22 -21.18 9.37
CA LYS A 6 -6.69 -20.30 10.42
C LYS A 6 -5.26 -19.84 10.13
N LYS A 7 -4.41 -20.75 9.66
CA LYS A 7 -3.02 -20.42 9.28
C LYS A 7 -2.99 -19.46 8.10
N GLU A 8 -3.85 -19.68 7.10
CA GLU A 8 -3.92 -18.79 5.93
C GLU A 8 -4.44 -17.40 6.31
N ALA A 9 -5.46 -17.32 7.15
CA ALA A 9 -5.98 -16.06 7.64
C ALA A 9 -4.93 -15.29 8.45
N ALA A 10 -4.19 -15.99 9.33
CA ALA A 10 -3.11 -15.39 10.10
C ALA A 10 -1.98 -14.88 9.20
N ARG A 11 -1.63 -15.63 8.15
CA ARG A 11 -0.62 -15.24 7.17
C ARG A 11 -1.02 -13.96 6.45
N LYS A 12 -2.26 -13.87 5.98
CA LYS A 12 -2.78 -12.69 5.28
C LYS A 12 -2.80 -11.47 6.19
N LYS A 13 -3.20 -11.63 7.44
CA LYS A 13 -3.21 -10.56 8.43
C LYS A 13 -1.80 -10.04 8.68
N SER A 14 -0.84 -10.95 8.90
CA SER A 14 0.55 -10.60 9.13
C SER A 14 1.17 -9.88 7.94
N LEU A 15 0.87 -10.33 6.72
CA LEU A 15 1.33 -9.68 5.49
C LEU A 15 0.77 -8.25 5.38
N GLY A 16 -0.51 -8.06 5.71
CA GLY A 16 -1.14 -6.75 5.70
C GLY A 16 -0.52 -5.80 6.71
N GLU A 17 -0.29 -6.26 7.93
CA GLU A 17 0.37 -5.47 8.98
C GLU A 17 1.79 -5.08 8.59
N LEU A 18 2.56 -6.01 8.04
CA LEU A 18 3.90 -5.74 7.55
C LEU A 18 3.87 -4.72 6.41
N GLY A 19 2.92 -4.85 5.48
CA GLY A 19 2.73 -3.90 4.39
C GLY A 19 2.49 -2.49 4.91
N GLU A 20 1.67 -2.32 5.93
CA GLU A 20 1.41 -1.00 6.52
C GLU A 20 2.68 -0.41 7.15
N LEU A 21 3.50 -1.22 7.83
CA LEU A 21 4.76 -0.77 8.39
C LEU A 21 5.74 -0.30 7.29
N PHE A 22 5.87 -1.06 6.22
CA PHE A 22 6.69 -0.65 5.07
C PHE A 22 6.15 0.60 4.40
N ALA A 23 4.84 0.74 4.32
CA ALA A 23 4.20 1.94 3.78
C ALA A 23 4.55 3.18 4.61
N ILE A 24 4.47 3.07 5.92
CA ILE A 24 4.82 4.17 6.84
C ILE A 24 6.29 4.56 6.66
N LYS A 25 7.18 3.60 6.62
CA LYS A 25 8.62 3.85 6.40
C LYS A 25 8.86 4.58 5.09
N ALA A 26 8.22 4.13 4.01
CA ALA A 26 8.35 4.75 2.70
C ALA A 26 7.84 6.20 2.69
N LEU A 27 6.72 6.43 3.37
CA LEU A 27 6.14 7.78 3.47
C LEU A 27 7.07 8.73 4.24
N VAL A 28 7.63 8.27 5.37
CA VAL A 28 8.61 9.05 6.14
C VAL A 28 9.82 9.40 5.28
N ASP A 29 10.36 8.44 4.56
CA ASP A 29 11.54 8.63 3.70
C ASP A 29 11.28 9.66 2.59
N ARG A 30 10.02 9.81 2.18
CA ARG A 30 9.65 10.77 1.13
C ARG A 30 9.15 12.11 1.67
N GLY A 31 9.27 12.33 2.96
CA GLY A 31 8.97 13.62 3.56
C GLY A 31 7.51 13.83 3.97
N TYR A 32 6.72 12.77 4.01
CA TYR A 32 5.38 12.86 4.58
C TYR A 32 5.45 12.90 6.09
N ASP A 33 4.55 13.64 6.71
CA ASP A 33 4.45 13.74 8.16
C ASP A 33 3.01 13.51 8.62
N ARG A 34 2.80 13.58 9.93
CA ARG A 34 1.49 13.37 10.57
C ARG A 34 0.83 12.08 10.11
N ILE A 35 1.62 11.02 10.04
CA ILE A 35 1.17 9.72 9.56
C ILE A 35 0.34 9.05 10.64
N ARG A 36 -0.90 8.71 10.32
CA ARG A 36 -1.80 8.01 11.24
C ARG A 36 -2.29 6.72 10.61
N ASN A 37 -2.31 5.66 11.42
CA ASN A 37 -2.96 4.42 11.05
C ASN A 37 -4.44 4.54 11.42
N LEU A 38 -5.31 4.53 10.42
CA LEU A 38 -6.75 4.72 10.62
C LEU A 38 -7.43 3.49 11.22
N ASN A 39 -6.79 2.33 11.14
CA ASN A 39 -7.32 1.09 11.69
C ASN A 39 -7.10 0.96 13.19
N ASP A 40 -6.25 1.77 13.79
CA ASP A 40 -6.00 1.75 15.23
C ASP A 40 -7.19 2.25 16.05
N LYS A 41 -7.94 3.22 15.53
CA LYS A 41 -9.05 3.86 16.26
C LYS A 41 -10.43 3.43 15.77
N SER A 42 -10.53 2.98 14.54
CA SER A 42 -11.78 2.60 13.92
C SER A 42 -11.56 1.33 13.11
N LEU A 43 -12.03 0.23 13.64
CA LEU A 43 -12.04 -1.01 12.89
C LEU A 43 -12.88 -0.82 11.64
N ASN A 44 -12.33 -1.19 10.49
CA ASN A 44 -13.01 -1.15 9.19
C ASN A 44 -13.26 0.27 8.66
N GLU A 45 -12.27 1.15 8.77
CA GLU A 45 -12.32 2.41 8.04
C GLU A 45 -12.52 2.12 6.54
N PRO A 46 -13.57 2.65 5.91
CA PRO A 46 -13.79 2.40 4.49
C PRO A 46 -12.65 2.97 3.65
N PHE A 47 -12.15 2.19 2.72
CA PHE A 47 -11.08 2.51 1.78
C PHE A 47 -9.70 2.70 2.41
N ALA A 48 -9.53 3.62 3.36
CA ALA A 48 -8.22 4.10 3.78
C ALA A 48 -7.64 3.32 4.96
N ASP A 49 -6.36 2.98 4.87
CA ASP A 49 -5.58 2.39 5.95
C ASP A 49 -4.73 3.44 6.67
N LEU A 50 -4.21 4.42 5.92
CA LEU A 50 -3.32 5.46 6.43
C LEU A 50 -3.79 6.84 6.02
N GLU A 51 -3.44 7.83 6.84
CA GLU A 51 -3.59 9.26 6.55
C GLU A 51 -2.24 9.95 6.81
N CYS A 52 -1.87 10.89 5.95
CA CYS A 52 -0.65 11.67 6.15
C CYS A 52 -0.72 13.00 5.41
N GLU A 53 0.29 13.84 5.62
CA GLU A 53 0.38 15.17 5.00
C GLU A 53 1.75 15.40 4.40
N LYS A 54 1.78 16.17 3.33
CA LYS A 54 3.02 16.71 2.75
C LYS A 54 2.73 18.05 2.11
N ASP A 55 3.53 19.05 2.46
CA ASP A 55 3.42 20.40 1.88
C ASP A 55 2.01 20.98 1.96
N GLY A 56 1.33 20.74 3.09
CA GLY A 56 -0.02 21.23 3.33
C GLY A 56 -1.14 20.42 2.67
N THR A 57 -0.80 19.38 1.94
CA THR A 57 -1.79 18.49 1.31
C THR A 57 -1.96 17.23 2.13
N LYS A 58 -3.19 16.96 2.53
CA LYS A 58 -3.56 15.75 3.25
C LYS A 58 -3.97 14.67 2.24
N ILE A 59 -3.45 13.46 2.44
CA ILE A 59 -3.84 12.31 1.63
C ILE A 59 -4.29 11.15 2.52
N ILE A 60 -5.15 10.32 1.98
CA ILE A 60 -5.54 9.03 2.57
C ILE A 60 -5.11 7.93 1.62
N ILE A 61 -4.66 6.81 2.17
CA ILE A 61 -4.01 5.77 1.37
C ILE A 61 -4.61 4.41 1.67
N SER A 62 -5.03 3.72 0.63
CA SER A 62 -5.33 2.29 0.69
C SER A 62 -4.06 1.51 0.40
N VAL A 63 -3.62 0.70 1.35
CA VAL A 63 -2.40 -0.09 1.23
C VAL A 63 -2.76 -1.53 0.90
N LYS A 64 -2.17 -2.04 -0.18
CA LYS A 64 -2.32 -3.44 -0.61
C LYS A 64 -0.96 -4.10 -0.64
N ALA A 65 -0.77 -5.14 0.16
CA ALA A 65 0.47 -5.91 0.21
C ALA A 65 0.24 -7.33 -0.30
N ARG A 66 1.11 -7.79 -1.17
CA ARG A 66 1.01 -9.13 -1.77
C ARG A 66 2.41 -9.71 -1.96
N ASN A 67 2.50 -11.03 -1.95
CA ASN A 67 3.69 -11.70 -2.41
C ASN A 67 3.82 -11.54 -3.92
N LYS A 68 5.04 -11.37 -4.40
CA LYS A 68 5.31 -11.19 -5.83
C LYS A 68 4.81 -12.36 -6.67
N PHE A 69 4.98 -13.57 -6.15
CA PHE A 69 4.55 -14.78 -6.85
C PHE A 69 3.52 -15.55 -6.03
N GLU A 70 2.53 -16.10 -6.71
CA GLU A 70 1.60 -17.05 -6.13
C GLU A 70 2.29 -18.38 -5.85
N LYS A 71 1.65 -19.26 -5.08
CA LYS A 71 2.17 -20.61 -4.79
C LYS A 71 2.52 -21.41 -6.06
N LYS A 72 1.79 -21.15 -7.13
CA LYS A 72 2.01 -21.81 -8.43
C LYS A 72 3.18 -21.24 -9.22
N GLY A 73 3.85 -20.20 -8.71
CA GLY A 73 4.97 -19.57 -9.38
C GLY A 73 4.61 -18.45 -10.38
N THR A 74 3.33 -18.20 -10.60
CA THR A 74 2.88 -17.11 -11.45
C THR A 74 2.94 -15.76 -10.75
N LEU A 75 3.17 -14.70 -11.52
CA LEU A 75 3.19 -13.35 -10.97
C LEU A 75 1.83 -12.98 -10.39
N ASN A 76 1.84 -12.52 -9.15
CA ASN A 76 0.63 -12.00 -8.51
C ASN A 76 0.45 -10.54 -8.90
N SER A 77 -0.32 -10.28 -9.94
CA SER A 77 -0.57 -8.95 -10.46
C SER A 77 -1.88 -8.33 -9.96
N ARG A 78 -2.62 -9.07 -9.11
CA ARG A 78 -3.95 -8.65 -8.68
C ARG A 78 -3.91 -7.93 -7.35
N TYR A 79 -3.91 -6.61 -7.42
CA TYR A 79 -4.02 -5.74 -6.25
C TYR A 79 -5.40 -5.10 -6.28
N ASN A 80 -6.42 -5.90 -6.01
CA ASN A 80 -7.82 -5.47 -6.06
C ASN A 80 -8.13 -4.43 -4.98
N LEU A 81 -8.84 -3.38 -5.37
CA LEU A 81 -9.23 -2.31 -4.46
C LEU A 81 -10.44 -2.67 -3.59
N GLY A 82 -11.18 -3.70 -3.96
CA GLY A 82 -12.38 -4.14 -3.25
C GLY A 82 -13.67 -3.59 -3.86
N ASN A 83 -14.78 -4.03 -3.28
CA ASN A 83 -16.11 -3.63 -3.75
C ASN A 83 -16.39 -2.16 -3.49
N ASN A 84 -16.92 -1.46 -4.51
CA ASN A 84 -17.28 -0.06 -4.42
C ASN A 84 -16.13 0.83 -3.89
N ALA A 85 -14.91 0.54 -4.33
CA ALA A 85 -13.72 1.23 -3.82
C ALA A 85 -13.78 2.74 -4.07
N TYR A 86 -14.21 3.16 -5.25
CA TYR A 86 -14.28 4.59 -5.60
C TYR A 86 -15.34 5.34 -4.80
N GLY A 87 -16.50 4.71 -4.55
CA GLY A 87 -17.52 5.29 -3.69
C GLY A 87 -17.05 5.43 -2.25
N LYS A 88 -16.39 4.41 -1.72
CA LYS A 88 -15.79 4.43 -0.38
C LYS A 88 -14.69 5.47 -0.28
N ALA A 89 -13.84 5.56 -1.30
CA ALA A 89 -12.77 6.55 -1.37
C ALA A 89 -13.32 7.98 -1.37
N TYR A 90 -14.35 8.23 -2.16
CA TYR A 90 -15.00 9.53 -2.22
C TYR A 90 -15.56 9.95 -0.85
N ALA A 91 -16.24 9.03 -0.17
CA ALA A 91 -16.76 9.28 1.19
C ALA A 91 -15.61 9.56 2.17
N SER A 92 -14.52 8.80 2.10
CA SER A 92 -13.35 9.00 2.94
C SER A 92 -12.64 10.32 2.65
N GLU A 93 -12.53 10.72 1.39
CA GLU A 93 -11.98 12.01 1.01
C GLU A 93 -12.73 13.16 1.65
N LYS A 94 -14.05 13.10 1.66
CA LYS A 94 -14.89 14.11 2.32
C LYS A 94 -14.72 14.09 3.84
N LYS A 95 -14.76 12.90 4.43
CA LYS A 95 -14.62 12.72 5.88
C LYS A 95 -13.30 13.27 6.41
N HIS A 96 -12.21 13.02 5.70
CA HIS A 96 -10.87 13.41 6.12
C HIS A 96 -10.36 14.70 5.48
N ASN A 97 -11.12 15.28 4.57
CA ASN A 97 -10.68 16.42 3.77
C ASN A 97 -9.32 16.16 3.14
N ALA A 98 -9.23 15.07 2.41
CA ALA A 98 -7.98 14.52 1.89
C ALA A 98 -8.18 13.96 0.48
N VAL A 99 -7.07 13.72 -0.22
CA VAL A 99 -7.07 13.13 -1.56
C VAL A 99 -6.73 11.64 -1.47
N ALA A 100 -7.53 10.81 -2.10
CA ALA A 100 -7.35 9.36 -2.06
C ALA A 100 -6.17 8.92 -2.92
N HIS A 101 -5.34 8.08 -2.33
CA HIS A 101 -4.16 7.47 -2.97
C HIS A 101 -4.20 5.96 -2.75
N TRP A 102 -3.43 5.26 -3.53
CA TRP A 102 -3.20 3.82 -3.37
C TRP A 102 -1.70 3.58 -3.20
N MET A 103 -1.38 2.52 -2.48
CA MET A 103 -0.01 2.04 -2.35
C MET A 103 -0.03 0.52 -2.47
N ALA A 104 0.77 0.00 -3.38
CA ALA A 104 0.93 -1.44 -3.57
C ALA A 104 2.33 -1.84 -3.16
N ILE A 105 2.43 -2.84 -2.29
CA ILE A 105 3.71 -3.35 -1.81
C ILE A 105 3.84 -4.79 -2.25
N GLN A 106 4.88 -5.05 -3.02
CA GLN A 106 5.17 -6.35 -3.59
C GLN A 106 6.38 -6.94 -2.88
N PHE A 107 6.18 -8.05 -2.18
CA PHE A 107 7.24 -8.74 -1.47
C PHE A 107 7.80 -9.89 -2.28
N GLY A 108 9.10 -9.84 -2.60
CA GLY A 108 9.85 -10.96 -3.08
C GLY A 108 10.50 -11.73 -1.92
N LYS A 109 11.36 -12.69 -2.22
CA LYS A 109 12.06 -13.44 -1.17
C LYS A 109 13.08 -12.58 -0.43
N THR A 110 13.79 -11.72 -1.14
CA THR A 110 14.86 -10.90 -0.60
C THR A 110 14.73 -9.42 -0.94
N THR A 111 13.71 -9.07 -1.72
CA THR A 111 13.48 -7.70 -2.19
C THR A 111 12.02 -7.34 -2.05
N PHE A 112 11.74 -6.06 -2.14
CA PHE A 112 10.36 -5.59 -2.22
C PHE A 112 10.30 -4.37 -3.13
N SER A 113 9.11 -4.10 -3.66
CA SER A 113 8.84 -2.93 -4.47
C SER A 113 7.62 -2.22 -3.91
N ILE A 114 7.65 -0.91 -3.91
CA ILE A 114 6.54 -0.08 -3.45
C ILE A 114 6.09 0.82 -4.59
N TYR A 115 4.79 0.74 -4.90
CA TYR A 115 4.16 1.54 -5.93
C TYR A 115 3.13 2.45 -5.30
N PHE A 116 3.11 3.70 -5.71
CA PHE A 116 2.31 4.72 -5.07
C PHE A 116 1.75 5.70 -6.09
N GLY A 117 0.48 6.02 -5.97
CA GLY A 117 -0.15 6.98 -6.87
C GLY A 117 -1.51 7.44 -6.37
N SER A 118 -2.07 8.44 -7.03
CA SER A 118 -3.42 8.92 -6.73
C SER A 118 -4.47 7.96 -7.29
N LEU A 119 -5.58 7.84 -6.59
CA LEU A 119 -6.67 6.95 -7.03
C LEU A 119 -7.28 7.44 -8.35
N SER A 120 -7.38 8.74 -8.55
CA SER A 120 -7.96 9.33 -9.76
C SER A 120 -7.22 8.92 -11.03
N GLU A 121 -5.91 8.68 -10.95
CA GLU A 121 -5.10 8.28 -12.09
C GLU A 121 -5.40 6.86 -12.58
N LEU A 122 -6.08 6.04 -11.78
CA LEU A 122 -6.48 4.71 -12.18
C LEU A 122 -7.69 4.70 -13.12
N LEU A 123 -8.36 5.84 -13.28
CA LEU A 123 -9.47 6.01 -14.21
C LEU A 123 -10.59 4.95 -14.05
N GLY A 124 -10.93 4.63 -12.81
CA GLY A 124 -12.00 3.66 -12.52
C GLY A 124 -11.59 2.19 -12.57
N LYS A 125 -10.32 1.87 -12.76
CA LYS A 125 -9.85 0.49 -12.74
C LYS A 125 -10.08 -0.14 -11.37
N LYS A 126 -10.52 -1.39 -11.37
CA LYS A 126 -10.87 -2.12 -10.14
C LYS A 126 -9.64 -2.65 -9.37
N ALA A 127 -8.50 -2.65 -10.00
CA ALA A 127 -7.25 -3.13 -9.42
C ALA A 127 -6.08 -2.23 -9.80
N ILE A 128 -5.07 -2.21 -8.94
CA ILE A 128 -3.82 -1.50 -9.21
C ILE A 128 -3.02 -2.34 -10.21
N PRO A 129 -2.60 -1.79 -11.36
CA PRO A 129 -1.93 -2.57 -12.40
C PRO A 129 -0.42 -2.69 -12.18
N VAL A 130 0.00 -3.39 -11.12
CA VAL A 130 1.42 -3.54 -10.78
C VAL A 130 2.22 -4.38 -11.77
N ASP A 131 1.56 -5.19 -12.57
CA ASP A 131 2.20 -5.94 -13.65
C ASP A 131 2.70 -5.03 -14.78
N LEU A 132 2.25 -3.80 -14.81
CA LEU A 132 2.68 -2.79 -15.78
C LEU A 132 3.78 -1.87 -15.24
N CYS A 133 4.36 -2.20 -14.09
CA CYS A 133 5.36 -1.36 -13.41
C CYS A 133 6.53 -0.99 -14.31
N GLU A 134 7.03 -1.92 -15.08
CA GLU A 134 8.13 -1.70 -16.00
C GLU A 134 7.76 -0.77 -17.16
N LYS A 135 6.47 -0.62 -17.43
CA LYS A 135 5.95 0.23 -18.50
C LYS A 135 5.50 1.59 -18.02
N LYS A 136 5.99 2.02 -16.86
CA LYS A 136 5.61 3.27 -16.19
C LYS A 136 4.16 3.24 -15.73
N LEU A 137 3.92 2.71 -14.55
CA LEU A 137 2.63 2.82 -13.90
C LEU A 137 2.18 4.27 -13.83
N ILE A 138 0.88 4.44 -13.86
CA ILE A 138 0.27 5.72 -13.57
C ILE A 138 0.57 6.04 -12.11
N GLY A 139 1.20 7.19 -11.86
CA GLY A 139 1.54 7.63 -10.53
C GLY A 139 3.01 7.53 -10.21
N GLU A 140 3.35 7.86 -8.97
CA GLU A 140 4.70 7.83 -8.45
C GLU A 140 5.10 6.41 -8.08
N ILE A 141 6.31 5.98 -8.48
CA ILE A 141 6.84 4.65 -8.20
C ILE A 141 8.00 4.77 -7.23
N TRP A 142 7.87 4.08 -6.09
CA TRP A 142 8.96 3.87 -5.14
C TRP A 142 9.37 2.42 -5.26
N GLU A 143 10.54 2.18 -5.83
CA GLU A 143 10.99 0.84 -6.09
C GLU A 143 12.26 0.56 -5.30
N HIS A 144 12.25 -0.55 -4.56
CA HIS A 144 13.43 -1.07 -3.90
C HIS A 144 13.84 -2.36 -4.59
N ASP A 145 14.95 -2.29 -5.28
CA ASP A 145 15.56 -3.42 -5.95
C ASP A 145 16.96 -3.67 -5.37
N LYS A 146 17.80 -4.36 -6.12
CA LYS A 146 19.16 -4.65 -5.70
C LYS A 146 20.02 -3.42 -5.42
N ARG A 147 19.62 -2.25 -5.92
CA ARG A 147 20.38 -0.99 -5.79
C ARG A 147 19.76 -0.05 -4.76
N HIS A 148 18.51 -0.27 -4.39
CA HIS A 148 17.76 0.59 -3.49
C HIS A 148 17.22 -0.23 -2.34
N TYR A 149 17.89 -0.18 -1.21
CA TYR A 149 17.46 -0.90 -0.02
C TYR A 149 16.88 0.06 0.99
N PHE A 150 15.90 -0.39 1.76
CA PHE A 150 15.53 0.30 2.97
C PHE A 150 16.73 0.27 3.90
N ASP A 151 17.10 1.43 4.40
CA ASP A 151 18.09 1.53 5.43
C ASP A 151 17.40 1.32 6.78
N PHE A 152 17.63 0.17 7.39
CA PHE A 152 17.12 -0.14 8.71
C PHE A 152 18.06 0.33 9.81
N ASP A 153 19.18 0.95 9.47
CA ASP A 153 20.08 1.55 10.44
C ASP A 153 19.61 2.97 10.77
N PHE A 154 18.87 3.07 11.85
CA PHE A 154 18.32 4.35 12.30
C PHE A 154 19.38 5.30 12.87
N TYR A 155 20.62 4.86 12.95
CA TYR A 155 21.72 5.65 13.49
C TYR A 155 22.63 6.22 12.40
N SER A 156 22.46 5.81 11.15
CA SER A 156 23.31 6.33 10.09
C SER A 156 22.79 7.68 9.62
N ASN A 157 23.62 8.69 9.77
CA ASN A 157 23.37 10.04 9.23
C ASN A 157 23.85 10.10 7.79
N LYS A 158 23.00 9.72 6.89
CA LYS A 158 23.32 9.85 5.47
C LYS A 158 22.51 10.97 4.83
#